data_e0685ffef19ff17113f205213e141c69
#
_entry.id   e0685ffef19ff17113f205213e141c69
#
_cell.length_a   1.000
_cell.length_b   1.000
_cell.length_c   1.000
_cell.angle_alpha   90.00
_cell.angle_beta   90.00
_cell.angle_gamma   90.00
#
_symmetry.space_group_name_H-M   'P 1'
#
loop_
_entity.id
_entity.type
_entity.pdbx_description
1 polymer ?
#
loop_
_entity_poly.entity_id
_entity_poly.type
_entity_poly.pdbx_seq_one_letter_code
_entity_poly.pdbx_strand_id
1 'polypeptide(L)'
;MSETIKILTIQDISCYGQCSITVALPMISAFGIETAVLPSAILSTHTSGFSGYTVRDLTEDLPAIRKHWEKEGIYFDAIYTGFIGSIEQFEYIKDIIDSRLKPNGKVFVDPAMADNGEFYNGFDQDFADKMGELCNLGDYVLPNTTEACYLLHKPWKEEFTKEEMLEMANELSAFTKKYVILKGDTHKEGKLGMIILDKDEPSNAEFVYNDRINKMSHGTGDVFASSFVGATLVGKAPSSAAKLAGELTKKALEETIDDPTHNYGVKFERVIPSRSEDTSELQSR
;
A
#
# COMPACT_ATOMS: atom_id res chain seq x y z
N MET A 1 0.13 12.59 27.92
CA MET A 1 0.80 12.35 26.62
C MET A 1 -0.04 11.30 25.92
N SER A 2 -0.55 11.56 24.69
CA SER A 2 -1.23 10.53 23.91
C SER A 2 -0.26 9.39 23.64
N GLU A 3 -0.72 8.15 23.75
CA GLU A 3 0.09 6.98 23.40
C GLU A 3 0.50 7.08 21.92
N THR A 4 1.77 6.80 21.61
CA THR A 4 2.25 6.82 20.23
C THR A 4 1.61 5.66 19.48
N ILE A 5 1.01 5.94 18.32
CA ILE A 5 0.44 4.90 17.43
C ILE A 5 1.58 4.00 16.97
N LYS A 6 1.39 2.68 17.06
CA LYS A 6 2.34 1.67 16.63
C LYS A 6 1.74 0.85 15.48
N ILE A 7 2.38 0.87 14.32
CA ILE A 7 1.99 0.07 13.16
C ILE A 7 3.02 -1.02 12.87
N LEU A 8 2.55 -2.16 12.38
CA LEU A 8 3.37 -3.21 11.77
C LEU A 8 3.23 -3.13 10.25
N THR A 9 4.34 -2.98 9.52
CA THR A 9 4.34 -3.17 8.06
C THR A 9 4.92 -4.54 7.70
N ILE A 10 4.21 -5.30 6.83
CA ILE A 10 4.58 -6.65 6.38
C ILE A 10 4.79 -6.61 4.87
N GLN A 11 6.04 -6.61 4.42
CA GLN A 11 6.44 -6.49 3.01
C GLN A 11 7.86 -7.04 2.83
N ASP A 12 8.40 -7.05 1.61
CA ASP A 12 9.82 -7.38 1.40
C ASP A 12 10.77 -6.24 1.80
N ILE A 13 12.03 -6.58 1.98
CA ILE A 13 13.15 -5.63 2.00
C ILE A 13 13.95 -5.78 0.71
N SER A 14 13.85 -4.82 -0.17
CA SER A 14 14.79 -4.64 -1.27
C SER A 14 16.00 -3.85 -0.76
N CYS A 15 17.18 -4.51 -0.63
CA CYS A 15 18.38 -3.88 -0.07
C CYS A 15 18.83 -2.66 -0.89
N TYR A 16 18.62 -2.70 -2.20
CA TYR A 16 18.81 -1.56 -3.10
C TYR A 16 17.58 -1.41 -4.00
N GLY A 17 16.94 -0.24 -3.90
CA GLY A 17 15.68 0.10 -4.55
C GLY A 17 14.74 0.80 -3.58
N GLN A 18 13.92 1.70 -4.12
CA GLN A 18 12.97 2.50 -3.34
C GLN A 18 11.57 1.92 -3.51
N CYS A 19 11.28 0.85 -2.76
CA CYS A 19 10.00 0.15 -2.75
C CYS A 19 9.78 -0.56 -1.40
N SER A 20 8.58 -1.03 -1.18
CA SER A 20 8.20 -1.88 -0.03
C SER A 20 8.65 -1.30 1.32
N ILE A 21 9.29 -2.06 2.22
CA ILE A 21 9.68 -1.59 3.56
C ILE A 21 10.62 -0.38 3.50
N THR A 22 11.51 -0.28 2.50
CA THR A 22 12.45 0.85 2.40
C THR A 22 11.76 2.18 2.13
N VAL A 23 10.53 2.16 1.63
CA VAL A 23 9.62 3.32 1.49
C VAL A 23 8.66 3.40 2.68
N ALA A 24 8.00 2.29 3.03
CA ALA A 24 6.95 2.26 4.03
C ALA A 24 7.43 2.74 5.40
N LEU A 25 8.58 2.24 5.86
CA LEU A 25 9.16 2.62 7.15
C LEU A 25 9.41 4.12 7.28
N PRO A 26 10.19 4.79 6.41
CA PRO A 26 10.45 6.23 6.56
C PRO A 26 9.20 7.08 6.29
N MET A 27 8.37 6.73 5.31
CA MET A 27 7.18 7.50 4.98
C MET A 27 6.18 7.51 6.13
N ILE A 28 5.85 6.36 6.71
CA ILE A 28 4.89 6.26 7.83
C ILE A 28 5.48 6.90 9.08
N SER A 29 6.78 6.67 9.37
CA SER A 29 7.46 7.27 10.53
C SER A 29 7.47 8.79 10.49
N ALA A 30 7.50 9.39 9.29
CA ALA A 30 7.44 10.85 9.11
C ALA A 30 6.12 11.48 9.61
N PHE A 31 5.03 10.70 9.65
CA PHE A 31 3.77 11.12 10.29
C PHE A 31 3.81 11.05 11.82
N GLY A 32 4.94 10.66 12.43
CA GLY A 32 5.08 10.54 13.89
C GLY A 32 4.56 9.21 14.44
N ILE A 33 4.46 8.19 13.60
CA ILE A 33 3.98 6.85 13.92
C ILE A 33 5.17 5.92 14.16
N GLU A 34 5.15 5.14 15.24
CA GLU A 34 6.15 4.10 15.50
C GLU A 34 5.91 2.93 14.54
N THR A 35 6.84 2.74 13.59
CA THR A 35 6.70 1.76 12.53
C THR A 35 7.59 0.54 12.77
N ALA A 36 6.99 -0.58 13.16
CA ALA A 36 7.63 -1.89 13.22
C ALA A 36 7.60 -2.56 11.85
N VAL A 37 8.57 -3.43 11.58
CA VAL A 37 8.70 -4.13 10.30
C VAL A 37 8.72 -5.64 10.48
N LEU A 38 8.06 -6.35 9.58
CA LEU A 38 8.16 -7.79 9.41
C LEU A 38 8.46 -8.09 7.94
N PRO A 39 9.72 -8.41 7.59
CA PRO A 39 10.05 -8.68 6.20
C PRO A 39 9.49 -10.03 5.75
N SER A 40 8.79 -10.05 4.63
CA SER A 40 8.34 -11.27 3.93
C SER A 40 9.48 -11.96 3.18
N ALA A 41 10.40 -11.16 2.64
CA ALA A 41 11.60 -11.60 1.95
C ALA A 41 12.69 -10.53 2.03
N ILE A 42 13.94 -10.93 1.76
CA ILE A 42 15.06 -10.00 1.55
C ILE A 42 15.59 -10.21 0.13
N LEU A 43 15.61 -9.12 -0.64
CA LEU A 43 16.12 -9.09 -2.01
C LEU A 43 17.38 -8.22 -2.09
N SER A 44 18.36 -8.60 -2.89
CA SER A 44 19.56 -7.76 -3.11
C SER A 44 19.21 -6.44 -3.81
N THR A 45 18.25 -6.48 -4.74
CA THR A 45 17.60 -5.33 -5.39
C THR A 45 16.13 -5.64 -5.56
N HIS A 46 15.29 -4.66 -5.86
CA HIS A 46 13.93 -4.95 -6.33
C HIS A 46 13.98 -5.68 -7.70
N THR A 47 12.86 -6.27 -8.10
CA THR A 47 12.80 -7.18 -9.25
C THR A 47 12.71 -6.47 -10.60
N SER A 48 12.25 -5.22 -10.62
CA SER A 48 12.00 -4.47 -11.87
C SER A 48 13.24 -3.69 -12.28
N GLY A 49 13.70 -3.89 -13.53
CA GLY A 49 14.88 -3.20 -14.07
C GLY A 49 16.24 -3.78 -13.64
N PHE A 50 16.26 -4.80 -12.79
CA PHE A 50 17.45 -5.54 -12.38
C PHE A 50 17.34 -7.01 -12.78
N SER A 51 18.47 -7.64 -13.06
CA SER A 51 18.58 -9.07 -13.38
C SER A 51 19.60 -9.75 -12.46
N GLY A 52 19.40 -11.03 -12.18
CA GLY A 52 20.34 -11.80 -11.36
C GLY A 52 20.35 -11.42 -9.87
N TYR A 53 19.29 -10.76 -9.38
CA TYR A 53 19.12 -10.45 -7.97
C TYR A 53 18.99 -11.73 -7.13
N THR A 54 19.41 -11.65 -5.88
CA THR A 54 19.22 -12.74 -4.91
C THR A 54 17.95 -12.52 -4.12
N VAL A 55 17.28 -13.62 -3.76
CA VAL A 55 16.07 -13.61 -2.92
C VAL A 55 16.27 -14.57 -1.75
N ARG A 56 16.00 -14.09 -0.55
CA ARG A 56 15.85 -14.92 0.65
C ARG A 56 14.39 -14.80 1.11
N ASP A 57 13.63 -15.84 0.89
CA ASP A 57 12.28 -16.00 1.45
C ASP A 57 12.38 -16.18 2.98
N LEU A 58 11.48 -15.55 3.73
CA LEU A 58 11.44 -15.58 5.20
C LEU A 58 10.18 -16.27 5.74
N THR A 59 9.51 -17.08 4.94
CA THR A 59 8.30 -17.81 5.33
C THR A 59 8.48 -18.59 6.62
N GLU A 60 9.60 -19.32 6.77
CA GLU A 60 9.87 -20.14 7.96
C GLU A 60 10.15 -19.31 9.22
N ASP A 61 10.52 -18.03 9.08
CA ASP A 61 10.82 -17.15 10.21
C ASP A 61 9.54 -16.53 10.83
N LEU A 62 8.48 -16.34 10.03
CA LEU A 62 7.26 -15.65 10.47
C LEU A 62 6.61 -16.27 11.71
N PRO A 63 6.43 -17.62 11.82
CA PRO A 63 5.83 -18.22 13.01
C PRO A 63 6.66 -18.01 14.28
N ALA A 64 7.99 -18.05 14.16
CA ALA A 64 8.90 -17.87 15.29
C ALA A 64 8.86 -16.42 15.81
N ILE A 65 8.86 -15.44 14.89
CA ILE A 65 8.74 -14.02 15.22
C ILE A 65 7.39 -13.74 15.90
N ARG A 66 6.30 -14.20 15.32
CA ARG A 66 4.94 -14.03 15.87
C ARG A 66 4.84 -14.61 17.28
N LYS A 67 5.37 -15.83 17.50
CA LYS A 67 5.36 -16.50 18.81
C LYS A 67 6.20 -15.74 19.86
N HIS A 68 7.32 -15.16 19.44
CA HIS A 68 8.14 -14.31 20.31
C HIS A 68 7.36 -13.04 20.70
N TRP A 69 6.72 -12.36 19.76
CA TRP A 69 5.91 -11.18 20.04
C TRP A 69 4.74 -11.48 20.98
N GLU A 70 4.13 -12.66 20.86
CA GLU A 70 3.10 -13.11 21.79
C GLU A 70 3.62 -13.22 23.22
N LYS A 71 4.79 -13.82 23.40
CA LYS A 71 5.45 -13.96 24.70
C LYS A 71 5.82 -12.61 25.32
N GLU A 72 6.26 -11.67 24.50
CA GLU A 72 6.67 -10.32 24.94
C GLU A 72 5.46 -9.36 25.06
N GLY A 73 4.25 -9.79 24.75
CA GLY A 73 3.04 -8.97 24.82
C GLY A 73 3.05 -7.79 23.82
N ILE A 74 3.66 -7.98 22.64
CA ILE A 74 3.75 -6.95 21.60
C ILE A 74 2.46 -6.95 20.78
N TYR A 75 1.81 -5.78 20.65
CA TYR A 75 0.61 -5.54 19.88
C TYR A 75 0.73 -4.25 19.09
N PHE A 76 -0.08 -4.15 18.01
CA PHE A 76 -0.06 -3.04 17.07
C PHE A 76 -1.45 -2.37 16.99
N ASP A 77 -1.46 -1.04 16.82
CA ASP A 77 -2.67 -0.26 16.57
C ASP A 77 -3.13 -0.38 15.12
N ALA A 78 -2.20 -0.73 14.22
CA ALA A 78 -2.51 -1.01 12.82
C ALA A 78 -1.53 -2.04 12.24
N ILE A 79 -1.98 -2.72 11.18
CA ILE A 79 -1.15 -3.60 10.34
C ILE A 79 -1.33 -3.17 8.88
N TYR A 80 -0.21 -3.03 8.16
CA TYR A 80 -0.17 -2.71 6.74
C TYR A 80 0.60 -3.79 5.98
N THR A 81 -0.06 -4.42 5.00
CA THR A 81 0.55 -5.43 4.14
C THR A 81 0.74 -4.88 2.72
N GLY A 82 1.88 -5.17 2.10
CA GLY A 82 2.18 -4.92 0.70
C GLY A 82 2.64 -6.21 0.03
N PHE A 83 3.84 -6.23 -0.56
CA PHE A 83 4.37 -7.40 -1.25
C PHE A 83 4.56 -8.60 -0.29
N ILE A 84 3.95 -9.73 -0.64
CA ILE A 84 4.01 -11.00 0.08
C ILE A 84 4.78 -12.01 -0.80
N GLY A 85 5.75 -12.69 -0.23
CA GLY A 85 6.71 -13.49 -0.99
C GLY A 85 6.15 -14.81 -1.52
N SER A 86 5.19 -15.44 -0.84
CA SER A 86 4.65 -16.75 -1.21
C SER A 86 3.23 -16.98 -0.68
N ILE A 87 2.53 -17.97 -1.26
CA ILE A 87 1.17 -18.36 -0.84
C ILE A 87 1.14 -18.84 0.61
N GLU A 88 2.18 -19.52 1.07
CA GLU A 88 2.26 -20.04 2.43
C GLU A 88 2.25 -18.93 3.48
N GLN A 89 2.75 -17.74 3.15
CA GLN A 89 2.80 -16.61 4.07
C GLN A 89 1.41 -16.05 4.44
N PHE A 90 0.40 -16.23 3.59
CA PHE A 90 -0.94 -15.69 3.85
C PHE A 90 -1.52 -16.20 5.17
N GLU A 91 -1.39 -17.50 5.47
CA GLU A 91 -1.91 -18.06 6.72
C GLU A 91 -1.15 -17.52 7.95
N TYR A 92 0.16 -17.32 7.85
CA TYR A 92 0.94 -16.74 8.94
C TYR A 92 0.62 -15.26 9.15
N ILE A 93 0.42 -14.50 8.08
CA ILE A 93 0.03 -13.08 8.15
C ILE A 93 -1.36 -12.94 8.76
N LYS A 94 -2.30 -13.81 8.39
CA LYS A 94 -3.63 -13.87 8.98
C LYS A 94 -3.55 -14.16 10.50
N ASP A 95 -2.75 -15.16 10.93
CA ASP A 95 -2.53 -15.44 12.35
C ASP A 95 -1.90 -14.25 13.09
N ILE A 96 -1.00 -13.49 12.46
CA ILE A 96 -0.43 -12.26 13.02
C ILE A 96 -1.51 -11.18 13.17
N ILE A 97 -2.35 -10.97 12.16
CA ILE A 97 -3.46 -10.01 12.22
C ILE A 97 -4.39 -10.38 13.38
N ASP A 98 -4.84 -11.63 13.44
CA ASP A 98 -5.80 -12.10 14.42
C ASP A 98 -5.24 -12.04 15.85
N SER A 99 -3.94 -12.28 16.03
CA SER A 99 -3.32 -12.41 17.35
C SER A 99 -2.57 -11.18 17.84
N ARG A 100 -2.11 -10.30 16.97
CA ARG A 100 -1.23 -9.14 17.31
C ARG A 100 -1.85 -7.78 17.04
N LEU A 101 -3.00 -7.69 16.36
CA LEU A 101 -3.74 -6.44 16.22
C LEU A 101 -4.47 -6.14 17.54
N LYS A 102 -4.37 -4.90 18.03
CA LYS A 102 -5.15 -4.43 19.17
C LYS A 102 -6.66 -4.43 18.87
N PRO A 103 -7.55 -4.54 19.86
CA PRO A 103 -8.97 -4.27 19.67
C PRO A 103 -9.17 -2.89 19.03
N ASN A 104 -10.01 -2.80 17.99
CA ASN A 104 -10.26 -1.61 17.16
C ASN A 104 -9.05 -1.14 16.33
N GLY A 105 -7.98 -1.94 16.25
CA GLY A 105 -6.87 -1.69 15.33
C GLY A 105 -7.33 -1.72 13.87
N LYS A 106 -6.52 -1.17 12.96
CA LYS A 106 -6.83 -1.06 11.54
C LYS A 106 -5.93 -1.94 10.69
N VAL A 107 -6.50 -2.57 9.67
CA VAL A 107 -5.76 -3.34 8.68
C VAL A 107 -5.83 -2.64 7.33
N PHE A 108 -4.66 -2.39 6.74
CA PHE A 108 -4.49 -1.84 5.41
C PHE A 108 -3.87 -2.91 4.52
N VAL A 109 -4.50 -3.21 3.40
CA VAL A 109 -3.99 -4.19 2.43
C VAL A 109 -3.74 -3.49 1.11
N ASP A 110 -2.48 -3.37 0.72
CA ASP A 110 -2.09 -3.06 -0.66
C ASP A 110 -1.81 -4.41 -1.35
N PRO A 111 -2.66 -4.85 -2.28
CA PRO A 111 -2.55 -6.18 -2.87
C PRO A 111 -1.45 -6.22 -3.96
N ALA A 112 -0.22 -5.85 -3.58
CA ALA A 112 0.93 -5.67 -4.46
C ALA A 112 1.34 -6.99 -5.15
N MET A 113 0.68 -7.31 -6.27
CA MET A 113 0.88 -8.56 -7.02
C MET A 113 0.94 -8.39 -8.53
N ALA A 114 0.50 -7.25 -9.06
CA ALA A 114 0.38 -7.05 -10.50
C ALA A 114 0.39 -5.56 -10.88
N ASP A 115 0.82 -5.26 -12.11
CA ASP A 115 0.77 -3.92 -12.68
C ASP A 115 0.73 -4.00 -14.22
N ASN A 116 0.12 -2.98 -14.87
CA ASN A 116 0.04 -2.87 -16.34
C ASN A 116 -0.49 -4.14 -17.05
N GLY A 117 -1.46 -4.83 -16.44
CA GLY A 117 -2.09 -6.01 -16.98
C GLY A 117 -1.32 -7.32 -16.74
N GLU A 118 -0.18 -7.30 -16.07
CA GLU A 118 0.65 -8.46 -15.85
C GLU A 118 0.91 -8.72 -14.36
N PHE A 119 0.94 -9.99 -13.98
CA PHE A 119 1.40 -10.39 -12.65
C PHE A 119 2.90 -10.09 -12.48
N TYR A 120 3.31 -9.80 -11.27
CA TYR A 120 4.72 -9.80 -10.91
C TYR A 120 5.32 -11.21 -11.08
N ASN A 121 6.62 -11.26 -11.33
CA ASN A 121 7.31 -12.51 -11.60
C ASN A 121 7.09 -13.55 -10.48
N GLY A 122 6.55 -14.70 -10.86
CA GLY A 122 6.27 -15.80 -9.94
C GLY A 122 4.86 -15.80 -9.33
N PHE A 123 4.02 -14.83 -9.66
CA PHE A 123 2.62 -14.80 -9.22
C PHE A 123 1.67 -15.21 -10.36
N ASP A 124 0.50 -15.68 -9.97
CA ASP A 124 -0.55 -16.16 -10.85
C ASP A 124 -1.94 -15.92 -10.25
N GLN A 125 -2.97 -16.49 -10.85
CA GLN A 125 -4.34 -16.34 -10.38
C GLN A 125 -4.56 -17.00 -9.01
N ASP A 126 -3.91 -18.12 -8.71
CA ASP A 126 -4.02 -18.77 -7.39
C ASP A 126 -3.49 -17.84 -6.30
N PHE A 127 -2.42 -17.09 -6.59
CA PHE A 127 -1.91 -16.07 -5.69
C PHE A 127 -2.92 -14.91 -5.52
N ALA A 128 -3.55 -14.46 -6.60
CA ALA A 128 -4.56 -13.40 -6.54
C ALA A 128 -5.79 -13.82 -5.73
N ASP A 129 -6.21 -15.07 -5.84
CA ASP A 129 -7.32 -15.61 -5.05
C ASP A 129 -6.99 -15.63 -3.56
N LYS A 130 -5.78 -16.01 -3.18
CA LYS A 130 -5.28 -15.92 -1.80
C LYS A 130 -5.15 -14.49 -1.32
N MET A 131 -4.71 -13.57 -2.18
CA MET A 131 -4.69 -12.14 -1.87
C MET A 131 -6.10 -11.61 -1.60
N GLY A 132 -7.12 -12.08 -2.34
CA GLY A 132 -8.53 -11.77 -2.08
C GLY A 132 -8.98 -12.20 -0.68
N GLU A 133 -8.54 -13.37 -0.20
CA GLU A 133 -8.80 -13.80 1.18
C GLU A 133 -8.16 -12.85 2.21
N LEU A 134 -6.95 -12.35 1.95
CA LEU A 134 -6.29 -11.38 2.82
C LEU A 134 -7.00 -10.02 2.77
N CYS A 135 -7.42 -9.56 1.60
CA CYS A 135 -8.18 -8.32 1.44
C CYS A 135 -9.44 -8.30 2.31
N ASN A 136 -10.12 -9.45 2.51
CA ASN A 136 -11.29 -9.56 3.38
C ASN A 136 -11.00 -9.22 4.86
N LEU A 137 -9.75 -9.22 5.27
CA LEU A 137 -9.32 -8.80 6.62
C LEU A 137 -9.06 -7.30 6.70
N GLY A 138 -8.94 -6.62 5.56
CA GLY A 138 -8.62 -5.19 5.45
C GLY A 138 -9.80 -4.28 5.82
N ASP A 139 -9.55 -3.28 6.64
CA ASP A 139 -10.43 -2.12 6.77
C ASP A 139 -10.28 -1.21 5.55
N TYR A 140 -9.10 -1.19 4.95
CA TYR A 140 -8.76 -0.45 3.74
C TYR A 140 -8.04 -1.37 2.76
N VAL A 141 -8.53 -1.44 1.52
CA VAL A 141 -7.90 -2.20 0.43
C VAL A 141 -7.54 -1.22 -0.69
N LEU A 142 -6.28 -1.24 -1.14
CA LEU A 142 -5.69 -0.22 -2.01
C LEU A 142 -5.26 -0.77 -3.40
N PRO A 143 -6.10 -1.46 -4.17
CA PRO A 143 -5.69 -2.04 -5.44
C PRO A 143 -5.45 -0.98 -6.52
N ASN A 144 -4.54 -1.27 -7.47
CA ASN A 144 -4.55 -0.64 -8.78
C ASN A 144 -5.56 -1.34 -9.70
N THR A 145 -5.78 -0.82 -10.94
CA THR A 145 -6.75 -1.41 -11.89
C THR A 145 -6.38 -2.82 -12.32
N THR A 146 -5.09 -3.17 -12.38
CA THR A 146 -4.64 -4.53 -12.74
C THR A 146 -4.97 -5.51 -11.62
N GLU A 147 -4.61 -5.17 -10.40
CA GLU A 147 -4.92 -5.96 -9.20
C GLU A 147 -6.42 -6.13 -9.01
N ALA A 148 -7.19 -5.06 -9.23
CA ALA A 148 -8.65 -5.10 -9.21
C ALA A 148 -9.22 -6.11 -10.22
N CYS A 149 -8.70 -6.11 -11.45
CA CYS A 149 -9.13 -7.06 -12.47
C CYS A 149 -8.84 -8.51 -12.07
N TYR A 150 -7.66 -8.80 -11.53
CA TYR A 150 -7.33 -10.16 -11.09
C TYR A 150 -8.18 -10.60 -9.88
N LEU A 151 -8.37 -9.73 -8.89
CA LEU A 151 -9.25 -10.02 -7.74
C LEU A 151 -10.69 -10.30 -8.15
N LEU A 152 -11.17 -9.64 -9.22
CA LEU A 152 -12.53 -9.77 -9.73
C LEU A 152 -12.66 -10.78 -10.89
N HIS A 153 -11.59 -11.46 -11.28
CA HIS A 153 -11.55 -12.35 -12.46
C HIS A 153 -12.05 -11.68 -13.75
N LYS A 154 -11.72 -10.38 -13.92
CA LYS A 154 -12.08 -9.59 -15.10
C LYS A 154 -10.87 -9.40 -16.02
N PRO A 155 -11.08 -9.28 -17.34
CA PRO A 155 -9.99 -8.92 -18.25
C PRO A 155 -9.51 -7.49 -17.97
N TRP A 156 -8.20 -7.31 -17.92
CA TRP A 156 -7.61 -5.99 -17.84
C TRP A 156 -7.61 -5.28 -19.20
N LYS A 157 -7.67 -3.97 -19.18
CA LYS A 157 -7.47 -3.08 -20.31
C LYS A 157 -6.78 -1.80 -19.87
N GLU A 158 -6.16 -1.09 -20.82
CA GLU A 158 -5.37 0.09 -20.54
C GLU A 158 -6.21 1.28 -20.03
N GLU A 159 -7.44 1.42 -20.52
CA GLU A 159 -8.33 2.51 -20.14
C GLU A 159 -9.70 1.98 -19.69
N PHE A 160 -10.19 2.55 -18.61
CA PHE A 160 -11.51 2.29 -18.04
C PHE A 160 -12.36 3.55 -18.05
N THR A 161 -13.65 3.42 -18.36
CA THR A 161 -14.59 4.53 -18.21
C THR A 161 -14.86 4.77 -16.72
N LYS A 162 -15.44 5.93 -16.41
CA LYS A 162 -15.83 6.28 -15.04
C LYS A 162 -16.81 5.27 -14.47
N GLU A 163 -17.76 4.82 -15.29
CA GLU A 163 -18.79 3.83 -14.93
C GLU A 163 -18.17 2.48 -14.61
N GLU A 164 -17.21 2.01 -15.41
CA GLU A 164 -16.49 0.76 -15.18
C GLU A 164 -15.62 0.83 -13.91
N MET A 165 -14.97 1.98 -13.65
CA MET A 165 -14.21 2.18 -12.42
C MET A 165 -15.11 2.14 -11.18
N LEU A 166 -16.30 2.75 -11.25
CA LEU A 166 -17.29 2.69 -10.17
C LEU A 166 -17.82 1.28 -9.94
N GLU A 167 -18.14 0.56 -11.03
CA GLU A 167 -18.58 -0.84 -10.96
C GLU A 167 -17.50 -1.70 -10.29
N MET A 168 -16.25 -1.58 -10.73
CA MET A 168 -15.10 -2.28 -10.14
C MET A 168 -14.94 -1.98 -8.65
N ALA A 169 -15.01 -0.70 -8.25
CA ALA A 169 -14.91 -0.30 -6.85
C ALA A 169 -16.05 -0.89 -6.00
N ASN A 170 -17.27 -0.92 -6.55
CA ASN A 170 -18.42 -1.53 -5.86
C ASN A 170 -18.25 -3.04 -5.70
N GLU A 171 -17.79 -3.77 -6.72
CA GLU A 171 -17.54 -5.21 -6.62
C GLU A 171 -16.40 -5.51 -5.64
N LEU A 172 -15.32 -4.71 -5.65
CA LEU A 172 -14.21 -4.81 -4.70
C LEU A 172 -14.65 -4.57 -3.26
N SER A 173 -15.77 -3.89 -3.01
CA SER A 173 -16.28 -3.70 -1.65
C SER A 173 -16.63 -5.03 -0.95
N ALA A 174 -16.82 -6.12 -1.71
CA ALA A 174 -16.97 -7.46 -1.13
C ALA A 174 -15.67 -7.98 -0.48
N PHE A 175 -14.52 -7.46 -0.88
CA PHE A 175 -13.20 -7.84 -0.39
C PHE A 175 -12.65 -6.93 0.72
N THR A 176 -13.44 -6.07 1.31
CA THR A 176 -12.99 -5.21 2.42
C THR A 176 -14.01 -5.15 3.53
N LYS A 177 -13.55 -4.78 4.72
CA LYS A 177 -14.46 -4.50 5.85
C LYS A 177 -15.09 -3.11 5.73
N LYS A 178 -14.37 -2.13 5.12
CA LYS A 178 -14.87 -0.75 5.12
C LYS A 178 -14.59 0.03 3.83
N TYR A 179 -13.33 0.20 3.43
CA TYR A 179 -12.97 1.12 2.35
C TYR A 179 -12.24 0.44 1.20
N VAL A 180 -12.62 0.80 -0.02
CA VAL A 180 -11.86 0.54 -1.25
C VAL A 180 -11.21 1.84 -1.71
N ILE A 181 -9.92 1.81 -1.98
CA ILE A 181 -9.14 2.89 -2.59
C ILE A 181 -8.62 2.38 -3.94
N LEU A 182 -9.45 2.44 -4.98
CA LEU A 182 -9.11 1.95 -6.31
C LEU A 182 -8.26 2.99 -7.05
N LYS A 183 -6.99 2.67 -7.28
CA LYS A 183 -5.99 3.52 -7.94
C LYS A 183 -6.03 3.35 -9.47
N GLY A 184 -5.60 4.36 -10.22
CA GLY A 184 -5.37 4.26 -11.67
C GLY A 184 -6.50 4.76 -12.54
N ASP A 185 -7.39 5.61 -12.03
CA ASP A 185 -8.42 6.25 -12.82
C ASP A 185 -7.82 7.32 -13.76
N THR A 186 -7.99 7.14 -15.07
CA THR A 186 -7.46 8.03 -16.12
C THR A 186 -8.56 8.67 -16.97
N HIS A 187 -9.85 8.49 -16.64
CA HIS A 187 -10.95 9.00 -17.48
C HIS A 187 -10.96 10.54 -17.59
N LYS A 188 -10.30 11.26 -16.68
CA LYS A 188 -10.16 12.71 -16.75
C LYS A 188 -8.82 13.07 -17.38
N GLU A 189 -8.88 13.74 -18.55
CA GLU A 189 -7.69 14.11 -19.34
C GLU A 189 -6.63 14.86 -18.51
N GLY A 190 -5.37 14.46 -18.64
CA GLY A 190 -4.23 15.04 -17.91
C GLY A 190 -4.21 14.76 -16.41
N LYS A 191 -5.09 13.90 -15.92
CA LYS A 191 -5.18 13.53 -14.50
C LYS A 191 -4.93 12.04 -14.28
N LEU A 192 -4.44 11.74 -13.09
CA LEU A 192 -4.43 10.39 -12.54
C LEU A 192 -5.26 10.44 -11.27
N GLY A 193 -6.25 9.57 -11.19
CA GLY A 193 -7.22 9.58 -10.11
C GLY A 193 -7.29 8.27 -9.35
N MET A 194 -8.10 8.32 -8.33
CA MET A 194 -8.52 7.18 -7.53
C MET A 194 -9.95 7.34 -7.07
N ILE A 195 -10.62 6.22 -6.82
CA ILE A 195 -11.94 6.17 -6.22
C ILE A 195 -11.81 5.75 -4.78
N ILE A 196 -12.43 6.49 -3.90
CA ILE A 196 -12.61 6.14 -2.49
C ILE A 196 -14.07 5.75 -2.29
N LEU A 197 -14.31 4.50 -1.95
CA LEU A 197 -15.64 3.96 -1.72
C LEU A 197 -15.74 3.43 -0.30
N ASP A 198 -16.70 3.98 0.45
CA ASP A 198 -17.15 3.41 1.71
C ASP A 198 -18.17 2.30 1.43
N LYS A 199 -17.90 1.08 1.89
CA LYS A 199 -18.77 -0.09 1.71
C LYS A 199 -20.19 0.14 2.26
N ASP A 200 -20.31 0.92 3.33
CA ASP A 200 -21.60 1.18 3.98
C ASP A 200 -22.38 2.30 3.26
N GLU A 201 -21.69 3.11 2.43
CA GLU A 201 -22.27 4.22 1.68
C GLU A 201 -21.84 4.20 0.19
N PRO A 202 -22.11 3.13 -0.56
CA PRO A 202 -21.58 2.95 -1.91
C PRO A 202 -22.04 4.00 -2.94
N SER A 203 -23.17 4.68 -2.66
CA SER A 203 -23.65 5.79 -3.51
C SER A 203 -22.82 7.08 -3.36
N ASN A 204 -22.00 7.20 -2.32
CA ASN A 204 -21.19 8.36 -2.01
C ASN A 204 -19.72 8.18 -2.38
N ALA A 205 -19.42 7.40 -3.43
CA ALA A 205 -18.05 7.22 -3.89
C ALA A 205 -17.41 8.56 -4.28
N GLU A 206 -16.22 8.84 -3.71
CA GLU A 206 -15.48 10.06 -3.97
C GLU A 206 -14.38 9.81 -5.02
N PHE A 207 -14.20 10.79 -5.92
CA PHE A 207 -13.12 10.78 -6.91
C PHE A 207 -12.08 11.83 -6.54
N VAL A 208 -10.84 11.40 -6.39
CA VAL A 208 -9.70 12.27 -6.09
C VAL A 208 -8.73 12.24 -7.26
N TYR A 209 -8.27 13.41 -7.70
CA TYR A 209 -7.38 13.56 -8.86
C TYR A 209 -6.15 14.38 -8.52
N ASN A 210 -5.02 13.95 -9.10
CA ASN A 210 -3.78 14.70 -9.16
C ASN A 210 -3.39 14.89 -10.64
N ASP A 211 -2.50 15.84 -10.94
CA ASP A 211 -1.95 15.96 -12.30
C ASP A 211 -1.15 14.71 -12.65
N ARG A 212 -1.37 14.16 -13.85
CA ARG A 212 -0.65 12.98 -14.34
C ARG A 212 0.76 13.37 -14.76
N ILE A 213 1.75 12.66 -14.26
CA ILE A 213 3.13 12.70 -14.75
C ILE A 213 3.30 11.52 -15.69
N ASN A 214 3.62 11.78 -16.97
CA ASN A 214 3.81 10.76 -17.99
C ASN A 214 5.21 10.12 -17.90
N LYS A 215 5.56 9.61 -16.73
CA LYS A 215 6.74 8.78 -16.49
C LYS A 215 6.40 7.68 -15.54
N MET A 216 6.68 6.46 -15.92
CA MET A 216 6.62 5.31 -15.03
C MET A 216 7.87 5.26 -14.17
N SER A 217 7.70 5.05 -12.88
CA SER A 217 8.79 4.83 -11.94
C SER A 217 8.35 3.80 -10.90
N HIS A 218 9.30 2.96 -10.48
CA HIS A 218 9.06 1.99 -9.42
C HIS A 218 8.86 2.69 -8.07
N GLY A 219 8.13 2.05 -7.15
CA GLY A 219 7.90 2.54 -5.80
C GLY A 219 6.85 3.64 -5.65
N THR A 220 6.21 4.09 -6.75
CA THR A 220 5.11 5.08 -6.67
C THR A 220 3.91 4.55 -5.90
N GLY A 221 3.57 3.27 -6.08
CA GLY A 221 2.54 2.57 -5.31
C GLY A 221 2.84 2.57 -3.82
N ASP A 222 4.10 2.26 -3.46
CA ASP A 222 4.54 2.23 -2.06
C ASP A 222 4.53 3.62 -1.40
N VAL A 223 4.96 4.66 -2.13
CA VAL A 223 4.89 6.05 -1.64
C VAL A 223 3.44 6.45 -1.42
N PHE A 224 2.54 6.14 -2.36
CA PHE A 224 1.12 6.42 -2.22
C PHE A 224 0.52 5.69 -1.03
N ALA A 225 0.66 4.36 -0.97
CA ALA A 225 0.03 3.54 0.06
C ALA A 225 0.56 3.91 1.46
N SER A 226 1.87 4.07 1.62
CA SER A 226 2.48 4.45 2.90
C SER A 226 2.06 5.84 3.36
N SER A 227 1.94 6.81 2.43
CA SER A 227 1.43 8.15 2.74
C SER A 227 -0.04 8.12 3.13
N PHE A 228 -0.85 7.33 2.43
CA PHE A 228 -2.27 7.13 2.74
C PHE A 228 -2.45 6.52 4.13
N VAL A 229 -1.70 5.46 4.44
CA VAL A 229 -1.70 4.80 5.76
C VAL A 229 -1.33 5.79 6.85
N GLY A 230 -0.21 6.49 6.70
CA GLY A 230 0.25 7.47 7.67
C GLY A 230 -0.77 8.59 7.91
N ALA A 231 -1.29 9.17 6.83
CA ALA A 231 -2.30 10.24 6.89
C ALA A 231 -3.62 9.79 7.55
N THR A 232 -4.07 8.58 7.25
CA THR A 232 -5.28 8.00 7.84
C THR A 232 -5.11 7.74 9.34
N LEU A 233 -3.96 7.22 9.76
CA LEU A 233 -3.69 6.93 11.17
C LEU A 233 -3.55 8.20 12.03
N VAL A 234 -3.13 9.33 11.45
CA VAL A 234 -3.15 10.62 12.15
C VAL A 234 -4.49 11.35 12.06
N GLY A 235 -5.54 10.67 11.58
CA GLY A 235 -6.92 11.13 11.66
C GLY A 235 -7.45 11.89 10.43
N LYS A 236 -6.75 11.88 9.28
CA LYS A 236 -7.33 12.43 8.05
C LYS A 236 -8.45 11.52 7.53
N ALA A 237 -9.52 12.14 7.01
CA ALA A 237 -10.57 11.41 6.29
C ALA A 237 -9.97 10.71 5.04
N PRO A 238 -10.52 9.55 4.59
CA PRO A 238 -9.93 8.77 3.50
C PRO A 238 -9.69 9.55 2.21
N SER A 239 -10.60 10.41 1.79
CA SER A 239 -10.42 11.26 0.60
C SER A 239 -9.31 12.31 0.77
N SER A 240 -9.19 12.90 1.96
CA SER A 240 -8.10 13.84 2.28
C SER A 240 -6.75 13.13 2.37
N ALA A 241 -6.71 11.91 2.94
CA ALA A 241 -5.52 11.08 2.99
C ALA A 241 -5.07 10.66 1.58
N ALA A 242 -6.02 10.25 0.72
CA ALA A 242 -5.75 9.89 -0.66
C ALA A 242 -5.23 11.08 -1.49
N LYS A 243 -5.80 12.28 -1.28
CA LYS A 243 -5.34 13.51 -1.94
C LYS A 243 -3.89 13.82 -1.55
N LEU A 244 -3.58 13.82 -0.26
CA LEU A 244 -2.21 14.04 0.24
C LEU A 244 -1.24 13.00 -0.30
N ALA A 245 -1.62 11.72 -0.27
CA ALA A 245 -0.80 10.63 -0.80
C ALA A 245 -0.49 10.81 -2.29
N GLY A 246 -1.49 11.19 -3.09
CA GLY A 246 -1.31 11.51 -4.51
C GLY A 246 -0.39 12.71 -4.75
N GLU A 247 -0.51 13.77 -3.94
CA GLU A 247 0.37 14.95 -4.01
C GLU A 247 1.82 14.62 -3.67
N LEU A 248 2.08 13.82 -2.63
CA LEU A 248 3.42 13.37 -2.25
C LEU A 248 4.03 12.46 -3.33
N THR A 249 3.25 11.53 -3.87
CA THR A 249 3.70 10.67 -4.98
C THR A 249 4.04 11.48 -6.22
N LYS A 250 3.19 12.44 -6.59
CA LYS A 250 3.46 13.36 -7.71
C LYS A 250 4.77 14.12 -7.51
N LYS A 251 4.97 14.73 -6.34
CA LYS A 251 6.20 15.47 -6.02
C LYS A 251 7.43 14.56 -6.09
N ALA A 252 7.35 13.33 -5.59
CA ALA A 252 8.47 12.37 -5.68
C ALA A 252 8.80 12.03 -7.14
N LEU A 253 7.80 11.90 -8.01
CA LEU A 253 8.00 11.74 -9.45
C LEU A 253 8.66 12.98 -10.08
N GLU A 254 8.19 14.19 -9.76
CA GLU A 254 8.76 15.45 -10.24
C GLU A 254 10.25 15.58 -9.89
N GLU A 255 10.65 15.21 -8.65
CA GLU A 255 12.03 15.19 -8.21
C GLU A 255 12.90 14.13 -8.94
N THR A 256 12.27 13.13 -9.56
CA THR A 256 12.97 12.01 -10.19
C THR A 256 13.04 12.14 -11.71
N ILE A 257 12.09 12.85 -12.34
CA ILE A 257 11.85 12.78 -13.79
C ILE A 257 13.06 13.16 -14.64
N ASP A 258 13.86 14.12 -14.18
CA ASP A 258 15.01 14.66 -14.91
C ASP A 258 16.32 13.92 -14.59
N ASP A 259 16.29 12.86 -13.76
CA ASP A 259 17.47 12.07 -13.42
C ASP A 259 17.43 10.70 -14.11
N PRO A 260 18.12 10.53 -15.24
CA PRO A 260 18.13 9.25 -15.96
C PRO A 260 18.94 8.17 -15.24
N THR A 261 19.74 8.53 -14.23
CA THR A 261 20.53 7.58 -13.46
C THR A 261 19.75 6.99 -12.29
N HIS A 262 18.64 7.62 -11.91
CA HIS A 262 17.78 7.20 -10.81
C HIS A 262 16.63 6.32 -11.33
N ASN A 263 16.95 5.09 -11.73
CA ASN A 263 16.01 4.13 -12.33
C ASN A 263 15.51 3.06 -11.33
N TYR A 264 15.89 3.17 -10.06
CA TYR A 264 15.62 2.18 -9.00
C TYR A 264 14.54 2.63 -8.00
N GLY A 265 13.73 3.61 -8.38
CA GLY A 265 12.60 4.11 -7.59
C GLY A 265 12.41 5.62 -7.70
N VAL A 266 11.54 6.18 -6.88
CA VAL A 266 11.29 7.63 -6.83
C VAL A 266 12.02 8.26 -5.64
N LYS A 267 12.49 9.50 -5.80
CA LYS A 267 13.21 10.28 -4.76
C LYS A 267 12.26 10.78 -3.68
N PHE A 268 11.62 9.85 -2.99
CA PHE A 268 10.64 10.16 -1.96
C PHE A 268 11.25 10.86 -0.74
N GLU A 269 12.54 10.70 -0.48
CA GLU A 269 13.24 11.32 0.63
C GLU A 269 13.18 12.85 0.60
N ARG A 270 13.02 13.42 -0.60
CA ARG A 270 12.91 14.88 -0.79
C ARG A 270 11.51 15.42 -0.52
N VAL A 271 10.53 14.54 -0.37
CA VAL A 271 9.13 14.90 -0.18
C VAL A 271 8.53 14.36 1.10
N ILE A 272 9.35 13.68 1.92
CA ILE A 272 8.93 13.22 3.25
C ILE A 272 8.43 14.43 4.05
N PRO A 273 7.21 14.38 4.64
CA PRO A 273 6.67 15.49 5.42
C PRO A 273 7.62 15.89 6.55
N SER A 274 8.17 17.09 6.51
CA SER A 274 8.93 17.62 7.64
C SER A 274 7.94 18.11 8.70
N ARG A 275 8.18 17.76 9.97
CA ARG A 275 7.32 18.18 11.11
C ARG A 275 7.09 19.69 11.21
N SER A 276 7.86 20.49 10.48
CA SER A 276 7.82 21.95 10.60
C SER A 276 6.78 22.66 9.75
N GLU A 277 6.22 22.04 8.70
CA GLU A 277 5.38 22.76 7.75
C GLU A 277 3.89 22.31 7.71
N ASP A 278 3.58 21.04 7.98
CA ASP A 278 2.20 20.52 7.86
C ASP A 278 1.57 19.99 9.17
N THR A 279 2.35 19.85 10.24
CA THR A 279 1.84 19.32 11.52
C THR A 279 1.32 20.39 12.48
N SER A 280 1.56 21.68 12.21
CA SER A 280 1.05 22.77 13.06
C SER A 280 -0.49 22.87 13.06
N GLU A 281 -1.16 22.41 12.00
CA GLU A 281 -2.62 22.32 11.95
C GLU A 281 -3.19 21.06 12.64
N LEU A 282 -2.37 20.03 12.87
CA LEU A 282 -2.81 18.76 13.48
C LEU A 282 -2.74 18.75 15.01
N GLN A 283 -2.05 19.72 15.63
CA GLN A 283 -1.91 19.82 17.10
C GLN A 283 -2.88 20.78 17.77
N SER A 284 -3.75 21.44 17.02
CA SER A 284 -4.71 22.45 17.54
C SER A 284 -6.15 21.94 17.71
N ARG A 285 -6.36 20.61 17.81
CA ARG A 285 -7.69 20.06 18.15
C ARG A 285 -7.60 19.04 19.28
#